data_3571ace9ef05624aa5f8fd426df51b8c
#
_entry.id   3571ace9ef05624aa5f8fd426df51b8c
#
_cell.length_a   1.000
_cell.length_b   1.000
_cell.length_c   1.000
_cell.angle_alpha   90.00
_cell.angle_beta   90.00
_cell.angle_gamma   90.00
#
_symmetry.space_group_name_H-M   'P 1'
#
loop_
_entity.id
_entity.type
_entity.pdbx_description
1 polymer ?
#
loop_
_entity_poly.entity_id
_entity_poly.type
_entity_poly.pdbx_seq_one_letter_code
_entity_poly.pdbx_strand_id
1 'polypeptide(L)'
;VIGNPPYSVSSTNKSPWIESLIADYKKDLNEKSYNSLSDDYIKFIRYGQHFIDKNGEGILAYISNNSFIDGIVHRQMRKHLLESFDKIYILDLHGNAKKKEVCSDGSPDQNVFDIMQGVSINIFVKTGKKKPSELGQVFHFDLQGKRDFKYDFLNQNLKDLDWENLDYQLPNFYYVPKNNKINIEYNKSFAINEFFPKGASGVKTERDSINIH
;
A
#
# COMPACT_ATOMS: atom_id res chain seq x y z
N VAL A 1 -14.70 1.02 12.98
CA VAL A 1 -13.70 2.09 13.16
C VAL A 1 -13.60 2.89 11.87
N ILE A 2 -13.69 4.22 11.93
CA ILE A 2 -13.55 5.12 10.77
C ILE A 2 -12.63 6.28 11.13
N GLY A 3 -11.83 6.79 10.17
CA GLY A 3 -10.97 7.94 10.44
C GLY A 3 -10.05 8.34 9.28
N ASN A 4 -9.28 9.40 9.55
CA ASN A 4 -8.19 9.90 8.72
C ASN A 4 -6.94 9.96 9.61
N PRO A 5 -6.15 8.87 9.68
CA PRO A 5 -4.96 8.84 10.52
C PRO A 5 -3.87 9.78 9.98
N PRO A 6 -3.01 10.32 10.86
CA PRO A 6 -1.88 11.14 10.45
C PRO A 6 -0.87 10.34 9.63
N TYR A 7 -0.11 11.03 8.75
CA TYR A 7 0.98 10.47 7.97
C TYR A 7 2.30 11.02 8.51
N SER A 8 3.09 10.18 9.17
CA SER A 8 4.38 10.57 9.73
C SER A 8 5.35 9.39 9.71
N VAL A 9 6.25 9.40 8.74
CA VAL A 9 7.30 8.36 8.60
C VAL A 9 8.20 8.32 9.85
N SER A 10 8.43 9.47 10.48
CA SER A 10 9.17 9.58 11.74
C SER A 10 8.25 9.60 12.95
N SER A 11 7.36 8.63 13.04
CA SER A 11 6.41 8.50 14.14
C SER A 11 7.08 8.57 15.51
N THR A 12 6.51 9.37 16.39
CA THR A 12 6.90 9.43 17.82
C THR A 12 6.18 8.40 18.67
N ASN A 13 5.14 7.75 18.14
CA ASN A 13 4.43 6.67 18.82
C ASN A 13 5.24 5.36 18.77
N LYS A 14 6.08 5.18 19.79
CA LYS A 14 6.99 4.03 19.94
C LYS A 14 6.71 3.25 21.22
N SER A 15 5.44 3.19 21.65
CA SER A 15 5.10 2.39 22.82
C SER A 15 5.41 0.90 22.56
N PRO A 16 5.89 0.14 23.56
CA PRO A 16 6.19 -1.28 23.38
C PRO A 16 5.02 -2.08 22.84
N TRP A 17 3.80 -1.69 23.18
CA TRP A 17 2.60 -2.36 22.72
C TRP A 17 2.39 -2.20 21.21
N ILE A 18 2.44 -0.96 20.67
CA ILE A 18 2.25 -0.75 19.23
C ILE A 18 3.40 -1.35 18.40
N GLU A 19 4.63 -1.29 18.93
CA GLU A 19 5.78 -1.92 18.24
C GLU A 19 5.64 -3.45 18.20
N SER A 20 5.09 -4.08 19.25
CA SER A 20 4.79 -5.52 19.24
C SER A 20 3.75 -5.87 18.18
N LEU A 21 2.73 -5.04 17.96
CA LEU A 21 1.74 -5.24 16.91
C LEU A 21 2.33 -5.06 15.50
N ILE A 22 3.18 -4.05 15.31
CA ILE A 22 3.84 -3.80 14.01
C ILE A 22 4.87 -4.89 13.67
N ALA A 23 5.39 -5.61 14.65
CA ALA A 23 6.30 -6.73 14.41
C ALA A 23 5.69 -7.79 13.48
N ASP A 24 4.37 -8.00 13.52
CA ASP A 24 3.67 -8.90 12.61
C ASP A 24 3.84 -8.50 11.14
N TYR A 25 3.84 -7.20 10.84
CA TYR A 25 4.03 -6.66 9.49
C TYR A 25 5.48 -6.70 9.01
N LYS A 26 6.44 -6.84 9.95
CA LYS A 26 7.89 -6.91 9.67
C LYS A 26 8.40 -8.35 9.54
N LYS A 27 7.60 -9.33 9.96
CA LYS A 27 7.98 -10.74 9.94
C LYS A 27 8.30 -11.21 8.53
N ASP A 28 9.39 -11.96 8.36
CA ASP A 28 9.81 -12.60 7.10
C ASP A 28 10.03 -11.63 5.91
N LEU A 29 10.28 -10.33 6.17
CA LEU A 29 10.47 -9.36 5.09
C LEU A 29 11.83 -9.40 4.42
N ASN A 30 12.89 -9.68 5.15
CA ASN A 30 14.28 -9.69 4.67
C ASN A 30 14.64 -8.44 3.84
N GLU A 31 14.30 -7.25 4.32
CA GLU A 31 14.57 -5.97 3.67
C GLU A 31 15.67 -5.19 4.40
N LYS A 32 16.39 -4.31 3.67
CA LYS A 32 17.44 -3.46 4.26
C LYS A 32 16.89 -2.38 5.20
N SER A 33 15.63 -1.98 5.02
CA SER A 33 14.98 -0.94 5.82
C SER A 33 13.49 -1.18 5.96
N TYR A 34 12.99 -1.01 7.17
CA TYR A 34 11.56 -1.12 7.53
C TYR A 34 10.93 0.24 7.91
N ASN A 35 11.60 1.36 7.60
CA ASN A 35 11.18 2.68 8.05
C ASN A 35 9.75 3.03 7.62
N SER A 36 9.35 2.65 6.41
CA SER A 36 7.99 2.90 5.91
C SER A 36 6.90 2.18 6.71
N LEU A 37 7.21 1.03 7.34
CA LEU A 37 6.28 0.32 8.22
C LEU A 37 6.13 0.98 9.60
N SER A 38 6.94 1.98 9.91
CA SER A 38 6.86 2.74 11.15
C SER A 38 6.05 4.03 11.01
N ASP A 39 5.50 4.31 9.83
CA ASP A 39 4.61 5.45 9.60
C ASP A 39 3.34 5.34 10.46
N ASP A 40 2.84 6.47 10.94
CA ASP A 40 1.70 6.51 11.85
C ASP A 40 0.45 5.87 11.22
N TYR A 41 0.14 6.12 9.95
CA TYR A 41 -1.03 5.52 9.33
C TYR A 41 -0.99 3.98 9.33
N ILE A 42 0.19 3.37 9.19
CA ILE A 42 0.37 1.91 9.30
C ILE A 42 0.05 1.43 10.72
N LYS A 43 0.52 2.16 11.74
CA LYS A 43 0.22 1.86 13.14
C LYS A 43 -1.28 1.97 13.43
N PHE A 44 -1.94 2.96 12.87
CA PHE A 44 -3.40 3.12 13.01
C PHE A 44 -4.17 1.99 12.32
N ILE A 45 -3.76 1.57 11.12
CA ILE A 45 -4.37 0.39 10.45
C ILE A 45 -4.18 -0.85 11.31
N ARG A 46 -2.97 -1.11 11.83
CA ARG A 46 -2.71 -2.27 12.68
C ARG A 46 -3.46 -2.21 14.01
N TYR A 47 -3.59 -1.01 14.58
CA TYR A 47 -4.40 -0.77 15.78
C TYR A 47 -5.87 -1.13 15.53
N GLY A 48 -6.48 -0.61 14.48
CA GLY A 48 -7.86 -0.91 14.11
C GLY A 48 -8.09 -2.39 13.84
N GLN A 49 -7.17 -3.01 13.08
CA GLN A 49 -7.17 -4.45 12.83
C GLN A 49 -7.18 -5.26 14.13
N HIS A 50 -6.30 -4.92 15.09
CA HIS A 50 -6.20 -5.63 16.36
C HIS A 50 -7.55 -5.69 17.10
N PHE A 51 -8.27 -4.57 17.17
CA PHE A 51 -9.56 -4.54 17.86
C PHE A 51 -10.67 -5.28 17.10
N ILE A 52 -10.65 -5.22 15.76
CA ILE A 52 -11.59 -5.99 14.95
C ILE A 52 -11.29 -7.49 15.06
N ASP A 53 -10.02 -7.89 15.07
CA ASP A 53 -9.63 -9.29 15.27
C ASP A 53 -10.07 -9.82 16.64
N LYS A 54 -9.91 -9.00 17.68
CA LYS A 54 -10.35 -9.32 19.04
C LYS A 54 -11.87 -9.42 19.16
N ASN A 55 -12.60 -8.60 18.41
CA ASN A 55 -14.07 -8.62 18.39
C ASN A 55 -14.64 -9.76 17.54
N GLY A 56 -13.87 -10.27 16.57
CA GLY A 56 -14.28 -11.33 15.64
C GLY A 56 -14.94 -10.82 14.36
N GLU A 57 -15.56 -9.65 14.38
CA GLU A 57 -16.20 -9.01 13.23
C GLU A 57 -16.11 -7.49 13.32
N GLY A 58 -16.24 -6.81 12.18
CA GLY A 58 -16.29 -5.35 12.14
C GLY A 58 -15.79 -4.75 10.80
N ILE A 59 -15.84 -3.43 10.75
CA ILE A 59 -15.38 -2.64 9.61
C ILE A 59 -14.34 -1.62 10.08
N LEU A 60 -13.22 -1.56 9.35
CA LEU A 60 -12.21 -0.52 9.47
C LEU A 60 -12.22 0.29 8.17
N ALA A 61 -12.48 1.58 8.24
CA ALA A 61 -12.51 2.46 7.08
C ALA A 61 -11.62 3.69 7.31
N TYR A 62 -10.54 3.80 6.55
CA TYR A 62 -9.60 4.91 6.63
C TYR A 62 -9.32 5.51 5.25
N ILE A 63 -9.21 6.85 5.22
CA ILE A 63 -8.46 7.51 4.16
C ILE A 63 -7.02 7.63 4.65
N SER A 64 -6.06 7.14 3.86
CA SER A 64 -4.65 7.11 4.27
C SER A 64 -3.71 7.25 3.09
N ASN A 65 -2.42 7.43 3.37
CA ASN A 65 -1.36 7.30 2.37
C ASN A 65 -1.50 5.95 1.63
N ASN A 66 -1.46 5.98 0.30
CA ASN A 66 -1.65 4.80 -0.55
C ASN A 66 -0.38 3.94 -0.76
N SER A 67 0.76 4.31 -0.18
CA SER A 67 2.03 3.59 -0.41
C SER A 67 1.99 2.11 -0.01
N PHE A 68 1.08 1.71 0.89
CA PHE A 68 0.99 0.31 1.31
C PHE A 68 0.32 -0.59 0.27
N ILE A 69 -0.46 -0.03 -0.69
CA ILE A 69 -1.20 -0.86 -1.65
C ILE A 69 -0.28 -1.52 -2.69
N ASP A 70 0.87 -0.91 -3.01
CA ASP A 70 1.82 -1.43 -4.01
C ASP A 70 3.29 -1.50 -3.53
N GLY A 71 3.64 -0.88 -2.41
CA GLY A 71 5.00 -0.86 -1.89
C GLY A 71 5.53 -2.24 -1.54
N ILE A 72 6.74 -2.59 -1.99
CA ILE A 72 7.36 -3.91 -1.79
C ILE A 72 7.54 -4.23 -0.30
N VAL A 73 7.95 -3.25 0.51
CA VAL A 73 8.16 -3.41 1.95
C VAL A 73 6.86 -3.72 2.69
N HIS A 74 5.71 -3.38 2.12
CA HIS A 74 4.40 -3.58 2.74
C HIS A 74 3.77 -4.96 2.41
N ARG A 75 4.47 -5.88 1.72
CA ARG A 75 3.91 -7.17 1.29
C ARG A 75 3.42 -8.03 2.46
N GLN A 76 4.13 -8.04 3.60
CA GLN A 76 3.70 -8.80 4.77
C GLN A 76 2.53 -8.14 5.49
N MET A 77 2.47 -6.80 5.51
CA MET A 77 1.29 -6.08 5.97
C MET A 77 0.06 -6.47 5.13
N ARG A 78 0.16 -6.45 3.79
CA ARG A 78 -0.95 -6.83 2.90
C ARG A 78 -1.38 -8.28 3.13
N LYS A 79 -0.41 -9.20 3.23
CA LYS A 79 -0.70 -10.60 3.58
C LYS A 79 -1.48 -10.71 4.90
N HIS A 80 -1.00 -10.05 5.94
CA HIS A 80 -1.62 -10.08 7.26
C HIS A 80 -3.03 -9.50 7.27
N LEU A 81 -3.28 -8.46 6.45
CA LEU A 81 -4.61 -7.90 6.25
C LEU A 81 -5.54 -8.90 5.52
N LEU A 82 -5.05 -9.61 4.50
CA LEU A 82 -5.81 -10.65 3.80
C LEU A 82 -6.14 -11.85 4.71
N GLU A 83 -5.25 -12.20 5.62
CA GLU A 83 -5.49 -13.24 6.62
C GLU A 83 -6.59 -12.83 7.61
N SER A 84 -6.67 -11.55 7.94
CA SER A 84 -7.61 -11.00 8.93
C SER A 84 -8.99 -10.71 8.35
N PHE A 85 -9.08 -10.02 7.21
CA PHE A 85 -10.31 -9.50 6.65
C PHE A 85 -10.88 -10.39 5.53
N ASP A 86 -12.21 -10.37 5.36
CA ASP A 86 -12.90 -11.13 4.32
C ASP A 86 -12.89 -10.39 3.00
N LYS A 87 -13.09 -9.06 3.05
CA LYS A 87 -13.09 -8.17 1.90
C LYS A 87 -12.33 -6.89 2.19
N ILE A 88 -11.57 -6.44 1.23
CA ILE A 88 -10.78 -5.22 1.27
C ILE A 88 -11.14 -4.40 0.03
N TYR A 89 -11.68 -3.20 0.22
CA TYR A 89 -11.99 -2.27 -0.86
C TYR A 89 -10.98 -1.15 -0.84
N ILE A 90 -10.34 -0.90 -1.97
CA ILE A 90 -9.34 0.15 -2.18
C ILE A 90 -9.86 1.09 -3.26
N LEU A 91 -10.27 2.28 -2.87
CA LEU A 91 -10.53 3.39 -3.80
C LEU A 91 -9.26 4.24 -3.83
N ASP A 92 -8.42 4.04 -4.87
CA ASP A 92 -7.19 4.79 -5.02
C ASP A 92 -7.49 6.17 -5.62
N LEU A 93 -7.25 7.20 -4.82
CA LEU A 93 -7.45 8.60 -5.19
C LEU A 93 -6.19 9.21 -5.81
N HIS A 94 -5.09 8.47 -5.89
CA HIS A 94 -3.84 8.93 -6.48
C HIS A 94 -3.33 10.28 -5.94
N GLY A 95 -2.88 11.17 -6.81
CA GLY A 95 -2.43 12.51 -6.44
C GLY A 95 -1.02 12.57 -5.87
N ASN A 96 -0.17 11.59 -6.19
CA ASN A 96 1.20 11.56 -5.71
C ASN A 96 2.09 12.54 -6.51
N ALA A 97 2.31 13.73 -5.96
CA ALA A 97 3.11 14.77 -6.58
C ALA A 97 4.60 14.36 -6.76
N LYS A 98 5.12 13.48 -5.89
CA LYS A 98 6.50 12.97 -6.01
C LYS A 98 6.67 12.02 -7.19
N LYS A 99 5.64 11.23 -7.50
CA LYS A 99 5.61 10.34 -8.66
C LYS A 99 5.26 11.09 -9.96
N LYS A 100 4.82 12.37 -9.87
CA LYS A 100 4.32 13.17 -10.99
C LYS A 100 3.23 12.43 -11.76
N GLU A 101 2.26 11.90 -11.02
CA GLU A 101 1.14 11.14 -11.60
C GLU A 101 0.34 11.99 -12.59
N VAL A 102 -0.08 11.34 -13.66
CA VAL A 102 -0.87 11.95 -14.73
C VAL A 102 -2.08 11.08 -15.05
N CYS A 103 -3.14 11.72 -15.48
CA CYS A 103 -4.33 11.05 -15.99
C CYS A 103 -4.06 10.38 -17.35
N SER A 104 -4.98 9.56 -17.82
CA SER A 104 -4.89 8.88 -19.13
C SER A 104 -4.79 9.83 -20.32
N ASP A 105 -5.30 11.06 -20.19
CA ASP A 105 -5.21 12.13 -21.18
C ASP A 105 -3.92 12.95 -21.10
N GLY A 106 -3.00 12.61 -20.19
CA GLY A 106 -1.74 13.31 -19.95
C GLY A 106 -1.86 14.55 -19.06
N SER A 107 -3.04 14.93 -18.60
CA SER A 107 -3.22 16.02 -17.65
C SER A 107 -2.68 15.63 -16.25
N PRO A 108 -2.21 16.60 -15.42
CA PRO A 108 -1.77 16.30 -14.07
C PRO A 108 -2.89 15.74 -13.22
N ASP A 109 -2.64 14.64 -12.52
CA ASP A 109 -3.53 14.14 -11.50
C ASP A 109 -3.38 14.95 -10.21
N GLN A 110 -4.49 15.39 -9.62
CA GLN A 110 -4.47 16.26 -8.44
C GLN A 110 -4.80 15.48 -7.17
N ASN A 111 -4.05 15.77 -6.11
CA ASN A 111 -4.35 15.24 -4.79
C ASN A 111 -5.63 15.89 -4.23
N VAL A 112 -6.44 15.11 -3.52
CA VAL A 112 -7.63 15.61 -2.80
C VAL A 112 -7.26 16.45 -1.58
N PHE A 113 -6.02 16.33 -1.08
CA PHE A 113 -5.46 17.13 -0.01
C PHE A 113 -4.26 17.97 -0.48
N ASP A 114 -3.85 18.96 0.33
CA ASP A 114 -2.65 19.77 0.06
C ASP A 114 -1.38 19.06 0.58
N ILE A 115 -1.16 17.84 0.12
CA ILE A 115 -0.01 16.98 0.47
C ILE A 115 0.64 16.38 -0.77
N MET A 116 1.85 15.89 -0.62
CA MET A 116 2.61 15.30 -1.73
C MET A 116 2.40 13.80 -1.91
N GLN A 117 1.91 13.12 -0.89
CA GLN A 117 1.68 11.67 -0.89
C GLN A 117 0.33 11.36 -1.52
N GLY A 118 0.28 10.36 -2.41
CA GLY A 118 -0.98 9.81 -2.89
C GLY A 118 -1.82 9.23 -1.74
N VAL A 119 -3.13 9.23 -1.89
CA VAL A 119 -4.05 8.75 -0.86
C VAL A 119 -5.05 7.76 -1.44
N SER A 120 -5.54 6.88 -0.58
CA SER A 120 -6.63 5.95 -0.88
C SER A 120 -7.65 5.89 0.25
N ILE A 121 -8.91 5.65 -0.11
CA ILE A 121 -9.94 5.25 0.86
C ILE A 121 -9.92 3.73 0.92
N ASN A 122 -9.74 3.20 2.12
CA ASN A 122 -9.55 1.78 2.36
C ASN A 122 -10.61 1.27 3.32
N ILE A 123 -11.39 0.27 2.90
CA ILE A 123 -12.45 -0.32 3.69
C ILE A 123 -12.16 -1.81 3.86
N PHE A 124 -11.89 -2.22 5.09
CA PHE A 124 -11.59 -3.58 5.48
C PHE A 124 -12.80 -4.16 6.22
N VAL A 125 -13.34 -5.26 5.72
CA VAL A 125 -14.56 -5.88 6.25
C VAL A 125 -14.22 -7.27 6.78
N LYS A 126 -14.54 -7.52 8.05
CA LYS A 126 -14.48 -8.82 8.69
C LYS A 126 -15.88 -9.23 9.12
N THR A 127 -16.36 -10.35 8.59
CA THR A 127 -17.71 -10.87 8.90
C THR A 127 -17.71 -12.00 9.92
N GLY A 128 -16.50 -12.49 10.27
CA GLY A 128 -16.34 -13.65 11.13
C GLY A 128 -16.69 -15.00 10.47
N LYS A 129 -17.00 -14.99 9.16
CA LYS A 129 -17.43 -16.20 8.44
C LYS A 129 -16.33 -16.84 7.60
N LYS A 130 -15.24 -16.10 7.31
CA LYS A 130 -14.10 -16.58 6.52
C LYS A 130 -13.35 -17.68 7.29
N LYS A 131 -12.98 -18.76 6.61
CA LYS A 131 -12.14 -19.81 7.21
C LYS A 131 -10.72 -19.30 7.46
N PRO A 132 -10.05 -19.74 8.53
CA PRO A 132 -8.69 -19.29 8.84
C PRO A 132 -7.66 -19.55 7.74
N SER A 133 -7.88 -20.57 6.91
CA SER A 133 -6.99 -20.92 5.78
C SER A 133 -7.25 -20.11 4.51
N GLU A 134 -8.33 -19.33 4.48
CA GLU A 134 -8.71 -18.52 3.31
C GLU A 134 -8.16 -17.10 3.44
N LEU A 135 -7.68 -16.55 2.32
CA LEU A 135 -7.32 -15.15 2.22
C LEU A 135 -8.54 -14.32 1.78
N GLY A 136 -8.59 -13.07 2.21
CA GLY A 136 -9.64 -12.14 1.83
C GLY A 136 -9.59 -11.77 0.35
N GLN A 137 -10.66 -11.20 -0.16
CA GLN A 137 -10.76 -10.68 -1.52
C GLN A 137 -10.41 -9.19 -1.54
N VAL A 138 -9.75 -8.73 -2.60
CA VAL A 138 -9.42 -7.32 -2.80
C VAL A 138 -10.19 -6.76 -3.99
N PHE A 139 -10.88 -5.67 -3.76
CA PHE A 139 -11.62 -4.90 -4.75
C PHE A 139 -10.97 -3.54 -4.91
N HIS A 140 -10.62 -3.19 -6.13
CA HIS A 140 -9.91 -1.97 -6.45
C HIS A 140 -10.71 -1.08 -7.39
N PHE A 141 -10.57 0.24 -7.23
CA PHE A 141 -11.08 1.24 -8.14
C PHE A 141 -10.12 2.43 -8.19
N ASP A 142 -9.73 2.83 -9.40
CA ASP A 142 -8.88 4.00 -9.64
C ASP A 142 -9.72 5.25 -9.90
N LEU A 143 -9.46 6.32 -9.16
CA LEU A 143 -10.07 7.63 -9.38
C LEU A 143 -8.99 8.67 -9.65
N GLN A 144 -8.76 8.96 -10.93
CA GLN A 144 -7.83 9.98 -11.39
C GLN A 144 -8.57 11.23 -11.86
N GLY A 145 -7.93 12.37 -11.79
CA GLY A 145 -8.46 13.62 -12.30
C GLY A 145 -8.14 14.84 -11.46
N LYS A 146 -8.83 15.93 -11.75
CA LYS A 146 -8.77 17.16 -10.96
C LYS A 146 -9.43 16.97 -9.61
N ARG A 147 -9.01 17.76 -8.61
CA ARG A 147 -9.51 17.70 -7.23
C ARG A 147 -11.04 17.83 -7.17
N ASP A 148 -11.59 18.84 -7.86
CA ASP A 148 -13.04 19.10 -7.84
C ASP A 148 -13.82 17.93 -8.41
N PHE A 149 -13.34 17.34 -9.53
CA PHE A 149 -13.94 16.12 -10.10
C PHE A 149 -13.95 14.97 -9.09
N LYS A 150 -12.85 14.76 -8.35
CA LYS A 150 -12.79 13.72 -7.32
C LYS A 150 -13.78 13.97 -6.19
N TYR A 151 -13.95 15.23 -5.75
CA TYR A 151 -14.95 15.58 -4.75
C TYR A 151 -16.37 15.35 -5.26
N ASP A 152 -16.68 15.78 -6.48
CA ASP A 152 -17.99 15.58 -7.07
C ASP A 152 -18.32 14.08 -7.19
N PHE A 153 -17.34 13.28 -7.60
CA PHE A 153 -17.47 11.82 -7.66
C PHE A 153 -17.74 11.20 -6.29
N LEU A 154 -16.99 11.60 -5.27
CA LEU A 154 -17.12 11.08 -3.91
C LEU A 154 -18.44 11.48 -3.22
N ASN A 155 -19.09 12.56 -3.68
CA ASN A 155 -20.40 13.00 -3.20
C ASN A 155 -21.58 12.22 -3.84
N GLN A 156 -21.30 11.38 -4.84
CA GLN A 156 -22.30 10.54 -5.48
C GLN A 156 -22.55 9.24 -4.69
N ASN A 157 -23.56 8.48 -5.10
CA ASN A 157 -23.80 7.16 -4.55
C ASN A 157 -22.76 6.16 -5.08
N LEU A 158 -21.85 5.72 -4.23
CA LEU A 158 -20.77 4.80 -4.58
C LEU A 158 -21.19 3.31 -4.61
N LYS A 159 -22.48 3.01 -4.49
CA LYS A 159 -22.96 1.60 -4.45
C LYS A 159 -22.77 0.87 -5.76
N ASP A 160 -22.82 1.60 -6.87
CA ASP A 160 -22.82 1.05 -8.24
C ASP A 160 -21.45 1.16 -8.91
N LEU A 161 -20.36 1.31 -8.13
CA LEU A 161 -19.01 1.31 -8.67
C LEU A 161 -18.64 -0.06 -9.22
N ASP A 162 -18.07 -0.06 -10.42
CA ASP A 162 -17.54 -1.27 -11.06
C ASP A 162 -16.16 -1.61 -10.44
N TRP A 163 -16.20 -2.27 -9.31
CA TRP A 163 -15.01 -2.69 -8.57
C TRP A 163 -14.28 -3.81 -9.29
N GLU A 164 -13.01 -3.61 -9.63
CA GLU A 164 -12.16 -4.68 -10.11
C GLU A 164 -11.80 -5.64 -8.97
N ASN A 165 -12.19 -6.90 -9.07
CA ASN A 165 -11.74 -7.94 -8.14
C ASN A 165 -10.34 -8.39 -8.55
N LEU A 166 -9.34 -8.11 -7.71
CA LEU A 166 -7.94 -8.35 -8.03
C LEU A 166 -7.53 -9.80 -7.84
N ASP A 167 -6.86 -10.35 -8.85
CA ASP A 167 -6.09 -11.58 -8.74
C ASP A 167 -4.67 -11.26 -8.24
N TYR A 168 -4.53 -11.11 -6.93
CA TYR A 168 -3.24 -10.81 -6.31
C TYR A 168 -2.36 -12.07 -6.22
N GLN A 169 -1.05 -11.90 -6.42
CA GLN A 169 -0.10 -13.00 -6.46
C GLN A 169 0.99 -12.89 -5.39
N LEU A 170 1.46 -14.07 -4.98
CA LEU A 170 2.67 -14.24 -4.17
C LEU A 170 3.90 -13.70 -4.91
N PRO A 171 4.90 -13.18 -4.22
CA PRO A 171 4.96 -12.96 -2.77
C PRO A 171 4.43 -11.58 -2.35
N ASN A 172 4.02 -10.73 -3.30
CA ASN A 172 3.82 -9.30 -3.07
C ASN A 172 2.39 -8.93 -2.65
N PHE A 173 1.38 -9.72 -3.01
CA PHE A 173 -0.03 -9.46 -2.68
C PHE A 173 -0.46 -8.01 -2.99
N TYR A 174 -0.15 -7.50 -4.19
CA TYR A 174 -0.49 -6.13 -4.57
C TYR A 174 -1.99 -5.87 -4.51
N TYR A 175 -2.37 -4.71 -3.98
CA TYR A 175 -3.74 -4.20 -3.94
C TYR A 175 -4.02 -3.22 -5.08
N VAL A 176 -3.30 -3.35 -6.17
CA VAL A 176 -3.47 -2.61 -7.43
C VAL A 176 -3.46 -3.60 -8.59
N PRO A 177 -4.12 -3.29 -9.70
CA PRO A 177 -4.07 -4.11 -10.90
C PRO A 177 -2.63 -4.34 -11.38
N LYS A 178 -2.26 -5.56 -11.68
CA LYS A 178 -0.94 -5.92 -12.23
C LYS A 178 -1.10 -6.85 -13.43
N ASN A 179 -0.34 -6.58 -14.48
CA ASN A 179 -0.29 -7.48 -15.62
C ASN A 179 0.56 -8.72 -15.30
N ASN A 180 -0.13 -9.78 -14.86
CA ASN A 180 0.50 -11.02 -14.44
C ASN A 180 1.25 -11.75 -15.57
N LYS A 181 0.88 -11.52 -16.85
CA LYS A 181 1.57 -12.14 -17.99
C LYS A 181 3.02 -11.65 -18.11
N ILE A 182 3.24 -10.35 -17.90
CA ILE A 182 4.59 -9.76 -17.91
C ILE A 182 5.43 -10.32 -16.76
N ASN A 183 4.84 -10.51 -15.58
CA ASN A 183 5.54 -11.10 -14.44
C ASN A 183 6.00 -12.53 -14.68
N ILE A 184 5.18 -13.35 -15.36
CA ILE A 184 5.54 -14.72 -15.71
C ILE A 184 6.72 -14.74 -16.69
N GLU A 185 6.74 -13.85 -17.67
CA GLU A 185 7.83 -13.70 -18.64
C GLU A 185 9.12 -13.19 -17.98
N TYR A 186 9.00 -12.18 -17.11
CA TYR A 186 10.12 -11.64 -16.34
C TYR A 186 10.76 -12.69 -15.42
N ASN A 187 9.95 -13.49 -14.72
CA ASN A 187 10.42 -14.54 -13.82
C ASN A 187 11.06 -15.74 -14.54
N LYS A 188 10.87 -15.88 -15.86
CA LYS A 188 11.59 -16.85 -16.69
C LYS A 188 12.97 -16.37 -17.11
N SER A 189 13.25 -15.07 -16.96
CA SER A 189 14.55 -14.48 -17.26
C SER A 189 15.51 -14.72 -16.09
N PHE A 190 16.80 -14.78 -16.40
CA PHE A 190 17.82 -14.94 -15.36
C PHE A 190 17.99 -13.64 -14.55
N ALA A 191 18.30 -13.80 -13.29
CA ALA A 191 18.52 -12.66 -12.40
C ALA A 191 19.92 -12.06 -12.62
N ILE A 192 20.05 -10.74 -12.43
CA ILE A 192 21.34 -10.03 -12.58
C ILE A 192 22.44 -10.65 -11.70
N ASN A 193 22.11 -11.16 -10.53
CA ASN A 193 23.05 -11.80 -9.63
C ASN A 193 23.58 -13.17 -10.14
N GLU A 194 22.89 -13.79 -11.10
CA GLU A 194 23.40 -14.99 -11.80
C GLU A 194 24.52 -14.63 -12.76
N PHE A 195 24.42 -13.44 -13.41
CA PHE A 195 25.48 -12.91 -14.28
C PHE A 195 26.62 -12.28 -13.50
N PHE A 196 26.28 -11.56 -12.43
CA PHE A 196 27.24 -10.82 -11.61
C PHE A 196 27.17 -11.33 -10.16
N PRO A 197 27.79 -12.49 -9.87
CA PRO A 197 27.73 -13.10 -8.54
C PRO A 197 28.43 -12.27 -7.46
N LYS A 198 29.23 -11.29 -7.86
CA LYS A 198 29.85 -10.31 -6.95
C LYS A 198 29.36 -8.91 -7.29
N GLY A 199 28.55 -8.33 -6.41
CA GLY A 199 28.14 -6.94 -6.45
C GLY A 199 28.91 -6.12 -5.44
N ALA A 200 29.44 -4.97 -5.84
CA ALA A 200 29.98 -3.95 -4.95
C ALA A 200 29.26 -2.64 -5.19
N SER A 201 29.09 -1.84 -4.15
CA SER A 201 28.69 -0.43 -4.34
C SER A 201 29.77 0.28 -5.14
N GLY A 202 29.39 0.94 -6.22
CA GLY A 202 30.30 1.79 -6.98
C GLY A 202 30.92 2.88 -6.10
N VAL A 203 31.99 3.48 -6.57
CA VAL A 203 32.63 4.62 -5.90
C VAL A 203 31.62 5.76 -5.78
N LYS A 204 31.26 6.16 -4.57
CA LYS A 204 30.49 7.37 -4.31
C LYS A 204 31.47 8.52 -4.12
N THR A 205 31.44 9.48 -5.04
CA THR A 205 32.16 10.75 -4.85
C THR A 205 31.15 11.80 -4.41
N GLU A 206 31.41 12.52 -3.35
CA GLU A 206 30.57 13.64 -2.90
C GLU A 206 30.84 14.93 -3.69
N ARG A 207 31.75 14.88 -4.69
CA ARG A 207 32.19 16.03 -5.51
C ARG A 207 32.36 15.61 -6.98
N ASP A 208 31.24 15.35 -7.65
CA ASP A 208 31.22 14.90 -9.05
C ASP A 208 31.85 15.89 -10.03
N SER A 209 31.94 17.17 -9.66
CA SER A 209 32.61 18.22 -10.45
C SER A 209 34.14 18.11 -10.51
N ILE A 210 34.77 17.22 -9.73
CA ILE A 210 36.26 17.11 -9.65
C ILE A 210 36.79 15.87 -10.42
N ASN A 211 35.93 14.98 -10.88
CA ASN A 211 36.34 13.71 -11.49
C ASN A 211 36.26 13.67 -13.01
N ILE A 212 36.28 14.82 -13.69
CA ILE A 212 36.39 14.89 -15.14
C ILE A 212 37.78 15.36 -15.47
N HIS A 213 38.73 14.44 -15.47
CA HIS A 213 40.01 14.59 -16.18
C HIS A 213 40.44 13.23 -16.74
#